data_fe901fed28c616daa54157f29e7ff271
#
_entry.id   fe901fed28c616daa54157f29e7ff271
#
_cell.length_a   1.000
_cell.length_b   1.000
_cell.length_c   1.000
_cell.angle_alpha   90.00
_cell.angle_beta   90.00
_cell.angle_gamma   90.00
#
_symmetry.space_group_name_H-M   'P 1'
#
loop_
_entity.id
_entity.type
_entity.pdbx_description
1 polymer ?
#
loop_
_entity_poly.entity_id
_entity_poly.type
_entity_poly.pdbx_seq_one_letter_code
_entity_poly.pdbx_strand_id
1 'polypeptide(L)'
;ERMELKGLEKRHIGSLSGGQLQRVLLARAIVSKPEVVILDEPNTYIDQRFQEQMYKMLEAINLDCAIIIVSHDIGTILRNVKDVACVNTTLHYHASTEVTEEELNEHFGCPIELLGHGDIPHRILKSHKD
;
A
#
# COMPACT_ATOMS: atom_id res chain seq x y z
N GLU A 1 14.55 -5.19 -15.35
CA GLU A 1 14.79 -3.74 -15.54
C GLU A 1 13.82 -2.87 -14.72
N ARG A 2 12.50 -3.17 -14.70
CA ARG A 2 11.48 -2.35 -14.00
C ARG A 2 11.66 -2.26 -12.48
N MET A 3 12.28 -3.25 -11.83
CA MET A 3 12.49 -3.32 -10.38
C MET A 3 13.83 -2.78 -9.91
N GLU A 4 14.66 -2.24 -10.81
CA GLU A 4 16.02 -1.77 -10.50
C GLU A 4 16.87 -2.81 -9.75
N LEU A 5 16.75 -4.09 -10.12
CA LEU A 5 17.47 -5.21 -9.51
C LEU A 5 18.77 -5.54 -10.22
N LYS A 6 19.12 -4.82 -11.30
CA LYS A 6 20.35 -5.05 -12.07
C LYS A 6 21.58 -4.90 -11.17
N GLY A 7 22.47 -5.90 -11.21
CA GLY A 7 23.66 -5.96 -10.38
C GLY A 7 23.45 -6.57 -8.99
N LEU A 8 22.23 -7.01 -8.66
CA LEU A 8 21.93 -7.70 -7.40
C LEU A 8 21.80 -9.23 -7.55
N GLU A 9 21.88 -9.75 -8.78
CA GLU A 9 21.55 -11.14 -9.14
C GLU A 9 22.36 -12.18 -8.39
N LYS A 10 23.59 -11.82 -8.01
CA LYS A 10 24.52 -12.70 -7.27
C LYS A 10 24.66 -12.36 -5.81
N ARG A 11 23.93 -11.37 -5.32
CA ARG A 11 24.00 -10.98 -3.91
C ARG A 11 23.21 -11.94 -3.03
N HIS A 12 23.75 -12.23 -1.87
CA HIS A 12 23.02 -12.93 -0.82
C HIS A 12 21.84 -12.09 -0.36
N ILE A 13 20.67 -12.71 -0.15
CA ILE A 13 19.44 -12.03 0.26
C ILE A 13 19.63 -11.26 1.58
N GLY A 14 20.42 -11.79 2.51
CA GLY A 14 20.77 -11.14 3.78
C GLY A 14 21.70 -9.92 3.66
N SER A 15 22.28 -9.65 2.48
CA SER A 15 23.10 -8.47 2.21
C SER A 15 22.34 -7.35 1.48
N LEU A 16 21.07 -7.56 1.21
CA LEU A 16 20.22 -6.56 0.57
C LEU A 16 19.73 -5.55 1.61
N SER A 17 19.61 -4.28 1.19
CA SER A 17 18.88 -3.30 2.01
C SER A 17 17.38 -3.66 2.07
N GLY A 18 16.66 -3.12 3.06
CA GLY A 18 15.21 -3.34 3.18
C GLY A 18 14.46 -3.05 1.89
N GLY A 19 14.74 -1.91 1.25
CA GLY A 19 14.13 -1.54 -0.02
C GLY A 19 14.53 -2.48 -1.18
N GLN A 20 15.78 -2.93 -1.24
CA GLN A 20 16.20 -3.92 -2.24
C GLN A 20 15.51 -5.26 -2.04
N LEU A 21 15.37 -5.71 -0.79
CA LEU A 21 14.65 -6.93 -0.45
C LEU A 21 13.17 -6.82 -0.86
N GLN A 22 12.53 -5.70 -0.55
CA GLN A 22 11.13 -5.47 -0.93
C GLN A 22 10.92 -5.55 -2.44
N ARG A 23 11.83 -4.94 -3.23
CA ARG A 23 11.80 -5.04 -4.71
C ARG A 23 11.95 -6.48 -5.21
N VAL A 24 12.83 -7.27 -4.57
CA VAL A 24 13.00 -8.69 -4.91
C VAL A 24 11.75 -9.49 -4.59
N LEU A 25 11.15 -9.27 -3.43
CA LEU A 25 9.91 -9.96 -3.03
C LEU A 25 8.74 -9.63 -3.96
N LEU A 26 8.61 -8.36 -4.34
CA LEU A 26 7.60 -7.93 -5.31
C LEU A 26 7.84 -8.56 -6.69
N ALA A 27 9.10 -8.54 -7.19
CA ALA A 27 9.45 -9.20 -8.45
C ALA A 27 9.12 -10.70 -8.42
N ARG A 28 9.41 -11.37 -7.31
CA ARG A 28 9.08 -12.79 -7.11
C ARG A 28 7.58 -13.04 -7.17
N ALA A 29 6.77 -12.18 -6.56
CA ALA A 29 5.33 -12.33 -6.52
C ALA A 29 4.69 -12.28 -7.92
N ILE A 30 5.23 -11.45 -8.83
CA ILE A 30 4.65 -11.20 -10.15
C ILE A 30 5.27 -12.01 -11.28
N VAL A 31 6.44 -12.62 -11.09
CA VAL A 31 7.15 -13.32 -12.18
C VAL A 31 6.40 -14.53 -12.73
N SER A 32 5.59 -15.19 -11.89
CA SER A 32 4.76 -16.34 -12.25
C SER A 32 3.47 -15.97 -13.00
N LYS A 33 3.21 -14.67 -13.21
CA LYS A 33 1.96 -14.14 -13.78
C LYS A 33 0.72 -14.70 -13.07
N PRO A 34 0.59 -14.45 -11.76
CA PRO A 34 -0.53 -14.94 -10.98
C PRO A 34 -1.84 -14.23 -11.36
N GLU A 35 -2.99 -14.85 -11.11
CA GLU A 35 -4.31 -14.22 -11.24
C GLU A 35 -4.59 -13.24 -10.08
N VAL A 36 -4.01 -13.49 -8.90
CA VAL A 36 -4.15 -12.65 -7.69
C VAL A 36 -2.80 -12.47 -7.03
N VAL A 37 -2.49 -11.24 -6.65
CA VAL A 37 -1.33 -10.89 -5.81
C VAL A 37 -1.83 -10.24 -4.52
N ILE A 38 -1.33 -10.72 -3.38
CA ILE A 38 -1.58 -10.11 -2.06
C ILE A 38 -0.27 -9.50 -1.57
N LEU A 39 -0.30 -8.21 -1.26
CA LEU A 39 0.82 -7.44 -0.75
C LEU A 39 0.48 -6.97 0.66
N ASP A 40 1.30 -7.39 1.63
CA ASP A 40 1.18 -6.99 3.02
C ASP A 40 2.24 -5.94 3.35
N GLU A 41 1.78 -4.73 3.72
CA GLU A 41 2.60 -3.56 4.04
C GLU A 41 3.71 -3.29 3.00
N PRO A 42 3.39 -3.19 1.68
CA PRO A 42 4.42 -3.12 0.63
C PRO A 42 5.23 -1.82 0.66
N ASN A 43 4.77 -0.80 1.39
CA ASN A 43 5.43 0.51 1.50
C ASN A 43 6.55 0.53 2.57
N THR A 44 6.62 -0.50 3.41
CA THR A 44 7.60 -0.57 4.49
C THR A 44 9.01 -0.65 3.93
N TYR A 45 9.93 0.17 4.45
CA TYR A 45 11.36 0.22 4.07
C TYR A 45 11.68 0.70 2.65
N ILE A 46 10.72 1.28 1.94
CA ILE A 46 10.96 1.88 0.62
C ILE A 46 10.88 3.41 0.69
N ASP A 47 11.68 4.08 -0.13
CA ASP A 47 11.61 5.53 -0.26
C ASP A 47 10.43 5.97 -1.13
N GLN A 48 10.01 7.23 -0.99
CA GLN A 48 8.86 7.78 -1.68
C GLN A 48 8.97 7.65 -3.22
N ARG A 49 10.18 7.84 -3.77
CA ARG A 49 10.38 7.74 -5.21
C ARG A 49 10.10 6.34 -5.74
N PHE A 50 10.58 5.32 -5.01
CA PHE A 50 10.30 3.93 -5.40
C PHE A 50 8.85 3.55 -5.13
N GLN A 51 8.23 4.09 -4.08
CA GLN A 51 6.81 3.90 -3.79
C GLN A 51 5.94 4.33 -4.98
N GLU A 52 6.17 5.52 -5.54
CA GLU A 52 5.46 6.00 -6.73
C GLU A 52 5.66 5.08 -7.95
N GLN A 53 6.89 4.61 -8.15
CA GLN A 53 7.21 3.67 -9.24
C GLN A 53 6.50 2.31 -9.04
N MET A 54 6.46 1.83 -7.80
CA MET A 54 5.78 0.59 -7.43
C MET A 54 4.29 0.66 -7.74
N TYR A 55 3.59 1.73 -7.33
CA TYR A 55 2.16 1.87 -7.62
C TYR A 55 1.87 1.96 -9.11
N LYS A 56 2.65 2.71 -9.89
CA LYS A 56 2.52 2.74 -11.35
C LYS A 56 2.71 1.35 -11.98
N MET A 57 3.59 0.57 -11.42
CA MET A 57 3.84 -0.80 -11.88
C MET A 57 2.69 -1.74 -11.48
N LEU A 58 2.17 -1.61 -10.25
CA LEU A 58 1.00 -2.38 -9.80
C LEU A 58 -0.23 -2.03 -10.64
N GLU A 59 -0.44 -0.77 -10.99
CA GLU A 59 -1.50 -0.35 -11.91
C GLU A 59 -1.40 -1.06 -13.27
N ALA A 60 -0.19 -1.13 -13.85
CA ALA A 60 0.02 -1.86 -15.11
C ALA A 60 -0.18 -3.37 -14.99
N ILE A 61 0.12 -3.97 -13.84
CA ILE A 61 -0.10 -5.40 -13.57
C ILE A 61 -1.59 -5.68 -13.33
N ASN A 62 -2.31 -4.74 -12.72
CA ASN A 62 -3.73 -4.88 -12.40
C ASN A 62 -4.64 -4.99 -13.65
N LEU A 63 -4.11 -4.78 -14.83
CA LEU A 63 -4.84 -5.07 -16.08
C LEU A 63 -5.11 -6.57 -16.27
N ASP A 64 -4.20 -7.42 -15.80
CA ASP A 64 -4.23 -8.88 -15.99
C ASP A 64 -4.28 -9.67 -14.67
N CYS A 65 -4.17 -8.99 -13.53
CA CYS A 65 -4.02 -9.62 -12.22
C CYS A 65 -4.76 -8.81 -11.15
N ALA A 66 -5.60 -9.46 -10.34
CA ALA A 66 -6.21 -8.82 -9.18
C ALA A 66 -5.14 -8.54 -8.12
N ILE A 67 -5.16 -7.35 -7.53
CA ILE A 67 -4.18 -6.95 -6.51
C ILE A 67 -4.92 -6.58 -5.23
N ILE A 68 -4.53 -7.20 -4.13
CA ILE A 68 -4.99 -6.89 -2.78
C ILE A 68 -3.81 -6.30 -2.00
N ILE A 69 -3.99 -5.11 -1.47
CA ILE A 69 -2.97 -4.44 -0.64
C ILE A 69 -3.51 -4.32 0.78
N VAL A 70 -2.78 -4.88 1.73
CA VAL A 70 -3.03 -4.70 3.17
C VAL A 70 -2.09 -3.62 3.68
N SER A 71 -2.63 -2.57 4.28
CA SER A 71 -1.83 -1.48 4.85
C SER A 71 -2.59 -0.70 5.91
N HIS A 72 -1.85 -0.10 6.81
CA HIS A 72 -2.37 0.88 7.78
C HIS A 72 -2.17 2.34 7.33
N ASP A 73 -1.49 2.57 6.21
CA ASP A 73 -1.31 3.91 5.62
C ASP A 73 -2.50 4.26 4.71
N ILE A 74 -3.58 4.72 5.35
CA ILE A 74 -4.84 5.05 4.70
C ILE A 74 -4.64 6.11 3.60
N GLY A 75 -3.85 7.15 3.89
CA GLY A 75 -3.63 8.26 2.95
C GLY A 75 -2.97 7.83 1.64
N THR A 76 -2.03 6.91 1.70
CA THR A 76 -1.40 6.34 0.50
C THR A 76 -2.33 5.38 -0.23
N ILE A 77 -3.07 4.54 0.51
CA ILE A 77 -3.98 3.55 -0.08
C ILE A 77 -5.09 4.23 -0.88
N LEU A 78 -5.80 5.19 -0.30
CA LEU A 78 -6.94 5.85 -0.96
C LEU A 78 -6.58 6.49 -2.31
N ARG A 79 -5.32 6.89 -2.51
CA ARG A 79 -4.85 7.49 -3.77
C ARG A 79 -4.49 6.48 -4.86
N ASN A 80 -4.25 5.23 -4.49
CA ASN A 80 -3.60 4.27 -5.38
C ASN A 80 -4.44 3.00 -5.64
N VAL A 81 -5.62 2.89 -5.02
CA VAL A 81 -6.52 1.74 -5.17
C VAL A 81 -7.84 2.14 -5.80
N LYS A 82 -8.64 1.18 -6.23
CA LYS A 82 -9.98 1.38 -6.82
C LYS A 82 -11.07 1.24 -5.76
N ASP A 83 -10.91 0.27 -4.88
CA ASP A 83 -11.87 -0.13 -3.87
C ASP A 83 -11.16 -0.28 -2.53
N VAL A 84 -11.88 -0.10 -1.44
CA VAL A 84 -11.36 -0.21 -0.08
C VAL A 84 -12.19 -1.17 0.74
N ALA A 85 -11.54 -2.01 1.53
CA ALA A 85 -12.17 -2.82 2.54
C ALA A 85 -11.55 -2.48 3.91
N CYS A 86 -12.38 -1.94 4.81
CA CYS A 86 -12.00 -1.66 6.19
C CYS A 86 -12.24 -2.91 7.05
N VAL A 87 -11.21 -3.39 7.74
CA VAL A 87 -11.28 -4.58 8.58
C VAL A 87 -10.95 -4.22 10.03
N ASN A 88 -11.95 -4.35 10.90
CA ASN A 88 -11.81 -4.22 12.35
C ASN A 88 -12.89 -5.08 13.02
N THR A 89 -12.61 -6.34 13.38
CA THR A 89 -13.57 -7.36 13.84
C THR A 89 -14.70 -7.66 12.82
N THR A 90 -15.14 -6.66 12.09
CA THR A 90 -16.09 -6.71 10.97
C THR A 90 -15.38 -6.24 9.70
N LEU A 91 -15.97 -6.55 8.54
CA LEU A 91 -15.49 -6.13 7.24
C LEU A 91 -16.52 -5.18 6.63
N HIS A 92 -16.08 -3.98 6.25
CA HIS A 92 -16.88 -2.99 5.52
C HIS A 92 -16.22 -2.71 4.18
N TYR A 93 -16.92 -3.02 3.10
CA TYR A 93 -16.44 -2.85 1.74
C TYR A 93 -17.01 -1.58 1.12
N HIS A 94 -16.14 -0.78 0.53
CA HIS A 94 -16.46 0.44 -0.20
C HIS A 94 -16.01 0.28 -1.66
N ALA A 95 -16.96 0.28 -2.59
CA ALA A 95 -16.68 0.21 -4.03
C ALA A 95 -16.19 1.57 -4.60
N SER A 96 -15.44 2.32 -3.80
CA SER A 96 -14.78 3.56 -4.18
C SER A 96 -13.72 3.92 -3.14
N THR A 97 -12.93 4.93 -3.43
CA THR A 97 -11.97 5.52 -2.48
C THR A 97 -12.54 6.76 -1.77
N GLU A 98 -13.78 7.12 -2.06
CA GLU A 98 -14.49 8.20 -1.37
C GLU A 98 -15.05 7.69 -0.04
N VAL A 99 -14.17 7.47 0.91
CA VAL A 99 -14.52 7.07 2.29
C VAL A 99 -14.49 8.31 3.16
N THR A 100 -15.59 8.62 3.82
CA THR A 100 -15.70 9.79 4.70
C THR A 100 -14.96 9.58 6.02
N GLU A 101 -14.59 10.68 6.69
CA GLU A 101 -14.01 10.61 8.04
C GLU A 101 -14.96 9.96 9.04
N GLU A 102 -16.27 10.17 8.87
CA GLU A 102 -17.31 9.60 9.72
C GLU A 102 -17.35 8.08 9.60
N GLU A 103 -17.31 7.54 8.37
CA GLU A 103 -17.25 6.10 8.09
C GLU A 103 -15.96 5.48 8.64
N LEU A 104 -14.81 6.15 8.47
CA LEU A 104 -13.55 5.67 9.02
C LEU A 104 -13.56 5.65 10.56
N ASN A 105 -14.09 6.71 11.21
CA ASN A 105 -14.19 6.79 12.66
C ASN A 105 -15.13 5.72 13.22
N GLU A 106 -16.26 5.46 12.57
CA GLU A 106 -17.22 4.42 12.96
C GLU A 106 -16.59 3.03 12.90
N HIS A 107 -15.82 2.74 11.84
CA HIS A 107 -15.26 1.40 11.62
C HIS A 107 -13.98 1.13 12.40
N PHE A 108 -13.14 2.13 12.62
CA PHE A 108 -11.89 1.95 13.36
C PHE A 108 -12.01 2.25 14.86
N GLY A 109 -13.12 2.86 15.32
CA GLY A 109 -13.35 3.18 16.73
C GLY A 109 -12.35 4.19 17.31
N CYS A 110 -11.56 4.85 16.46
CA CYS A 110 -10.61 5.89 16.83
C CYS A 110 -10.88 7.14 15.98
N PRO A 111 -10.87 8.34 16.57
CA PRO A 111 -10.98 9.56 15.78
C PRO A 111 -9.80 9.66 14.82
N ILE A 112 -10.07 9.50 13.53
CA ILE A 112 -9.11 9.68 12.45
C ILE A 112 -9.39 11.05 11.86
N GLU A 113 -8.46 12.00 11.99
CA GLU A 113 -8.51 13.24 11.22
C GLU A 113 -7.72 13.05 9.92
N LEU A 114 -8.41 13.17 8.81
CA LEU A 114 -7.78 13.32 7.50
C LEU A 114 -7.47 14.81 7.31
N LEU A 115 -6.24 15.21 7.58
CA LEU A 115 -5.80 16.57 7.30
C LEU A 115 -5.47 16.70 5.81
N GLY A 116 -6.35 17.40 5.09
CA GLY A 116 -6.07 17.83 3.74
C GLY A 116 -5.16 19.07 3.74
N HIS A 117 -3.91 18.92 3.36
CA HIS A 117 -3.06 20.01 2.93
C HIS A 117 -2.91 19.96 1.41
N GLY A 118 -3.73 20.74 0.68
CA GLY A 118 -3.85 20.64 -0.78
C GLY A 118 -4.62 19.39 -1.19
N ASP A 119 -4.28 18.84 -2.35
CA ASP A 119 -4.98 17.67 -2.94
C ASP A 119 -4.64 16.33 -2.25
N ILE A 120 -4.03 16.35 -1.07
CA ILE A 120 -3.49 15.15 -0.41
C ILE A 120 -3.90 15.13 1.07
N PRO A 121 -4.83 14.25 1.50
CA PRO A 121 -5.13 14.05 2.91
C PRO A 121 -3.98 13.33 3.63
N HIS A 122 -3.60 13.83 4.82
CA HIS A 122 -2.65 13.21 5.72
C HIS A 122 -3.34 12.75 6.99
N ARG A 123 -2.87 11.65 7.57
CA ARG A 123 -3.35 11.13 8.85
C ARG A 123 -2.62 11.81 10.01
N ILE A 124 -3.37 12.38 10.97
CA ILE A 124 -2.87 12.71 12.31
C ILE A 124 -3.75 11.98 13.33
N LEU A 125 -3.12 11.24 14.24
CA LEU A 125 -3.79 10.71 15.42
C LEU A 125 -3.95 11.86 16.43
N LYS A 126 -5.17 12.14 16.86
CA LYS A 126 -5.38 13.02 18.03
C LYS A 126 -4.79 12.34 19.25
N SER A 127 -3.96 13.07 20.01
CA SER A 127 -3.52 12.63 21.32
C SER A 127 -4.74 12.42 22.21
N HIS A 128 -4.86 11.26 22.84
CA HIS A 128 -5.79 11.05 23.93
C HIS A 128 -5.44 12.07 25.02
N LYS A 129 -6.37 12.97 25.32
CA LYS A 129 -6.32 13.72 26.58
C LYS A 129 -6.89 12.77 27.62
N ASP A 130 -6.03 12.41 28.58
CA ASP A 130 -6.43 11.78 29.84
C ASP A 130 -7.47 12.62 30.58
#